data_fecdc27af5587597b8e6dd833bc2864b
#
_entry.id   fecdc27af5587597b8e6dd833bc2864b
#
_cell.length_a   1.000
_cell.length_b   1.000
_cell.length_c   1.000
_cell.angle_alpha   90.00
_cell.angle_beta   90.00
_cell.angle_gamma   90.00
#
_symmetry.space_group_name_H-M   'P 1'
#
loop_
_entity.id
_entity.type
_entity.pdbx_description
1 polymer ?
#
loop_
_entity_poly.entity_id
_entity_poly.type
_entity_poly.pdbx_seq_one_letter_code
_entity_poly.pdbx_strand_id
1 'polypeptide(L)'
;IFYVSLEDDLMRIFGSESINNILKKLGLKEGESIDHPWINKALERAQQKVEARNFDIRKTLLKFDNVLNDQRHVIFSQRDDALNNKDGFQYADNFIEEVITNFIRLKSNNLINPKNNDLINSIKPVIGKAFNDNEINEIIKLNDKDFAKKIKEKFNEKREERINLLGKEESNEFEKKIFLQLIDLNWKSHIQYLEQLRGVVGLRSYGQRDPLVEYKKEAFSLFQNLLEKLKSDLITILFNVRLVQKKEDKEIKPLK
;
A
#
# COMPACT_ATOMS: atom_id res chain seq x y z
N ILE A 1 14.09 -40.37 -23.33
CA ILE A 1 14.09 -41.29 -22.17
C ILE A 1 14.66 -40.50 -21.01
N PHE A 2 13.91 -40.42 -19.89
CA PHE A 2 14.39 -39.82 -18.65
C PHE A 2 14.82 -40.94 -17.69
N TYR A 3 16.00 -40.80 -17.15
CA TYR A 3 16.47 -41.66 -16.06
C TYR A 3 16.33 -40.89 -14.75
N VAL A 4 15.69 -41.51 -13.77
CA VAL A 4 15.52 -40.95 -12.41
C VAL A 4 16.30 -41.80 -11.44
N SER A 5 17.14 -41.17 -10.62
CA SER A 5 17.82 -41.85 -9.53
C SER A 5 16.85 -42.15 -8.40
N LEU A 6 16.99 -43.31 -7.77
CA LEU A 6 16.26 -43.65 -6.55
C LEU A 6 16.70 -42.79 -5.35
N GLU A 7 17.86 -42.13 -5.45
CA GLU A 7 18.36 -41.17 -4.47
C GLU A 7 17.89 -39.74 -4.74
N ASP A 8 17.14 -39.52 -5.84
CA ASP A 8 16.53 -38.23 -6.15
C ASP A 8 15.61 -37.77 -5.01
N ASP A 9 15.57 -36.46 -4.77
CA ASP A 9 14.74 -35.83 -3.72
C ASP A 9 13.26 -36.24 -3.83
N LEU A 10 12.75 -36.44 -5.03
CA LEU A 10 11.41 -36.94 -5.28
C LEU A 10 11.18 -38.31 -4.58
N MET A 11 12.11 -39.22 -4.77
CA MET A 11 12.02 -40.57 -4.19
C MET A 11 12.32 -40.55 -2.69
N ARG A 12 13.25 -39.72 -2.25
CA ARG A 12 13.63 -39.58 -0.84
C ARG A 12 12.49 -39.02 0.02
N ILE A 13 11.78 -38.00 -0.48
CA ILE A 13 10.73 -37.29 0.29
C ILE A 13 9.38 -37.98 0.17
N PHE A 14 9.04 -38.49 -1.01
CA PHE A 14 7.71 -39.02 -1.33
C PHE A 14 7.69 -40.54 -1.57
N GLY A 15 8.85 -41.14 -1.74
CA GLY A 15 8.98 -42.61 -1.78
C GLY A 15 8.71 -43.22 -0.40
N SER A 16 7.94 -44.28 -0.35
CA SER A 16 7.71 -45.02 0.89
C SER A 16 8.96 -45.82 1.28
N GLU A 17 9.23 -45.96 2.60
CA GLU A 17 10.27 -46.87 3.13
C GLU A 17 10.17 -48.29 2.56
N SER A 18 8.99 -48.69 2.12
CA SER A 18 8.71 -49.93 1.42
C SER A 18 9.55 -50.11 0.15
N ILE A 19 9.92 -49.02 -0.54
CA ILE A 19 10.73 -49.10 -1.78
C ILE A 19 12.14 -49.61 -1.45
N ASN A 20 12.77 -49.09 -0.40
CA ASN A 20 14.09 -49.53 0.02
C ASN A 20 14.11 -51.03 0.43
N ASN A 21 13.02 -51.49 1.03
CA ASN A 21 12.88 -52.91 1.40
C ASN A 21 12.63 -53.80 0.18
N ILE A 22 11.92 -53.31 -0.83
CA ILE A 22 11.68 -54.03 -2.09
C ILE A 22 12.99 -54.11 -2.90
N LEU A 23 13.76 -53.02 -2.97
CA LEU A 23 15.05 -52.97 -3.66
C LEU A 23 16.05 -53.94 -3.08
N LYS A 24 16.15 -54.01 -1.74
CA LYS A 24 16.99 -55.00 -1.05
C LYS A 24 16.57 -56.47 -1.34
N LYS A 25 15.26 -56.71 -1.50
CA LYS A 25 14.74 -58.05 -1.84
C LYS A 25 14.95 -58.44 -3.31
N LEU A 26 15.02 -57.45 -4.21
CA LEU A 26 15.27 -57.67 -5.64
C LEU A 26 16.74 -57.91 -5.98
N GLY A 27 17.66 -57.80 -5.03
CA GLY A 27 19.08 -58.15 -5.20
C GLY A 27 19.83 -57.29 -6.22
N LEU A 28 19.39 -56.03 -6.41
CA LEU A 28 19.94 -55.11 -7.42
C LEU A 28 21.35 -54.68 -7.08
N LYS A 29 22.23 -54.67 -8.08
CA LYS A 29 23.59 -54.15 -7.98
C LYS A 29 23.61 -52.66 -8.28
N GLU A 30 24.53 -51.92 -7.68
CA GLU A 30 24.79 -50.53 -7.93
C GLU A 30 25.03 -50.28 -9.44
N GLY A 31 24.29 -49.34 -10.05
CA GLY A 31 24.42 -48.98 -11.46
C GLY A 31 23.49 -49.74 -12.43
N GLU A 32 22.63 -50.65 -11.96
CA GLU A 32 21.64 -51.31 -12.82
C GLU A 32 20.38 -50.44 -13.02
N SER A 33 19.88 -50.40 -14.25
CA SER A 33 18.60 -49.78 -14.59
C SER A 33 17.44 -50.69 -14.22
N ILE A 34 16.47 -50.16 -13.51
CA ILE A 34 15.32 -50.91 -13.02
C ILE A 34 14.09 -50.52 -13.84
N ASP A 35 13.53 -51.47 -14.57
CA ASP A 35 12.25 -51.35 -15.22
C ASP A 35 11.26 -52.37 -14.64
N HIS A 36 10.54 -51.95 -13.60
CA HIS A 36 9.57 -52.82 -12.94
C HIS A 36 8.25 -52.06 -12.72
N PRO A 37 7.10 -52.64 -13.06
CA PRO A 37 5.78 -51.95 -12.99
C PRO A 37 5.47 -51.37 -11.60
N TRP A 38 5.93 -51.97 -10.53
CA TRP A 38 5.72 -51.49 -9.17
C TRP A 38 6.54 -50.20 -8.88
N ILE A 39 7.74 -50.11 -9.42
CA ILE A 39 8.60 -48.92 -9.28
C ILE A 39 8.02 -47.78 -10.10
N ASN A 40 7.58 -48.03 -11.32
CA ASN A 40 6.90 -47.05 -12.17
C ASN A 40 5.64 -46.54 -11.48
N LYS A 41 4.84 -47.42 -10.87
CA LYS A 41 3.65 -46.99 -10.10
C LYS A 41 3.98 -46.21 -8.82
N ALA A 42 5.09 -46.53 -8.15
CA ALA A 42 5.57 -45.80 -6.99
C ALA A 42 6.06 -44.41 -7.38
N LEU A 43 6.79 -44.28 -8.50
CA LEU A 43 7.24 -43.02 -9.05
C LEU A 43 6.04 -42.14 -9.46
N GLU A 44 5.05 -42.71 -10.15
CA GLU A 44 3.83 -42.03 -10.51
C GLU A 44 3.10 -41.45 -9.27
N ARG A 45 2.95 -42.25 -8.22
CA ARG A 45 2.36 -41.82 -6.95
C ARG A 45 3.18 -40.73 -6.25
N ALA A 46 4.51 -40.84 -6.28
CA ALA A 46 5.38 -39.79 -5.75
C ALA A 46 5.20 -38.49 -6.50
N GLN A 47 5.16 -38.52 -7.83
CA GLN A 47 4.94 -37.37 -8.67
C GLN A 47 3.56 -36.73 -8.41
N GLN A 48 2.50 -37.53 -8.32
CA GLN A 48 1.15 -37.04 -7.98
C GLN A 48 1.11 -36.32 -6.63
N LYS A 49 1.86 -36.82 -5.61
CA LYS A 49 1.96 -36.15 -4.31
C LYS A 49 2.67 -34.78 -4.40
N VAL A 50 3.75 -34.71 -5.19
CA VAL A 50 4.49 -33.45 -5.44
C VAL A 50 3.58 -32.45 -6.14
N GLU A 51 2.87 -32.88 -7.19
CA GLU A 51 1.95 -32.05 -7.94
C GLU A 51 0.82 -31.52 -7.04
N ALA A 52 0.21 -32.37 -6.23
CA ALA A 52 -0.83 -31.99 -5.27
C ALA A 52 -0.31 -30.95 -4.27
N ARG A 53 0.88 -31.19 -3.68
CA ARG A 53 1.51 -30.24 -2.75
C ARG A 53 1.80 -28.90 -3.41
N ASN A 54 2.38 -28.92 -4.62
CA ASN A 54 2.69 -27.70 -5.35
C ASN A 54 1.41 -26.95 -5.77
N PHE A 55 0.35 -27.68 -6.11
CA PHE A 55 -0.96 -27.10 -6.37
C PHE A 55 -1.51 -26.38 -5.14
N ASP A 56 -1.47 -27.01 -3.97
CA ASP A 56 -1.96 -26.39 -2.73
C ASP A 56 -1.14 -25.15 -2.34
N ILE A 57 0.18 -25.20 -2.51
CA ILE A 57 1.04 -24.04 -2.29
C ILE A 57 0.63 -22.90 -3.24
N ARG A 58 0.53 -23.14 -4.54
CA ARG A 58 0.12 -22.13 -5.52
C ARG A 58 -1.26 -21.58 -5.23
N LYS A 59 -2.21 -22.45 -4.89
CA LYS A 59 -3.58 -22.04 -4.51
C LYS A 59 -3.58 -21.12 -3.29
N THR A 60 -2.74 -21.40 -2.32
CA THR A 60 -2.60 -20.56 -1.13
C THR A 60 -1.97 -19.21 -1.48
N LEU A 61 -0.90 -19.20 -2.29
CA LEU A 61 -0.27 -17.94 -2.76
C LEU A 61 -1.27 -17.05 -3.48
N LEU A 62 -2.07 -17.61 -4.39
CA LEU A 62 -3.09 -16.86 -5.12
C LEU A 62 -4.14 -16.21 -4.19
N LYS A 63 -4.49 -16.85 -3.06
CA LYS A 63 -5.41 -16.26 -2.09
C LYS A 63 -4.86 -14.99 -1.43
N PHE A 64 -3.54 -14.93 -1.20
CA PHE A 64 -2.88 -13.72 -0.71
C PHE A 64 -2.77 -12.66 -1.82
N ASP A 65 -2.39 -13.08 -3.03
CA ASP A 65 -2.20 -12.17 -4.17
C ASP A 65 -3.52 -11.51 -4.61
N ASN A 66 -4.66 -12.20 -4.48
CA ASN A 66 -5.97 -11.62 -4.78
C ASN A 66 -6.27 -10.39 -3.92
N VAL A 67 -5.89 -10.37 -2.64
CA VAL A 67 -6.10 -9.20 -1.77
C VAL A 67 -5.34 -7.98 -2.30
N LEU A 68 -4.08 -8.17 -2.69
CA LEU A 68 -3.27 -7.11 -3.28
C LEU A 68 -3.83 -6.66 -4.64
N ASN A 69 -4.31 -7.62 -5.44
CA ASN A 69 -4.87 -7.33 -6.76
C ASN A 69 -6.15 -6.49 -6.68
N ASP A 70 -7.04 -6.79 -5.74
CA ASP A 70 -8.26 -6.01 -5.52
C ASP A 70 -7.93 -4.56 -5.13
N GLN A 71 -6.98 -4.37 -4.22
CA GLN A 71 -6.50 -3.05 -3.82
C GLN A 71 -5.80 -2.30 -4.97
N ARG A 72 -5.04 -3.02 -5.80
CA ARG A 72 -4.39 -2.48 -6.99
C ARG A 72 -5.43 -1.90 -7.95
N HIS A 73 -6.51 -2.62 -8.22
CA HIS A 73 -7.57 -2.14 -9.11
C HIS A 73 -8.15 -0.80 -8.63
N VAL A 74 -8.41 -0.65 -7.34
CA VAL A 74 -8.92 0.60 -6.77
C VAL A 74 -7.92 1.76 -6.97
N ILE A 75 -6.64 1.56 -6.64
CA ILE A 75 -5.60 2.59 -6.76
C ILE A 75 -5.35 2.96 -8.22
N PHE A 76 -5.27 1.96 -9.12
CA PHE A 76 -5.02 2.23 -10.54
C PHE A 76 -6.21 2.90 -11.21
N SER A 77 -7.45 2.56 -10.83
CA SER A 77 -8.62 3.29 -11.29
C SER A 77 -8.56 4.77 -10.87
N GLN A 78 -8.26 5.08 -9.62
CA GLN A 78 -8.09 6.45 -9.16
C GLN A 78 -6.96 7.19 -9.90
N ARG A 79 -5.86 6.47 -10.19
CA ARG A 79 -4.73 7.03 -10.94
C ARG A 79 -5.09 7.32 -12.38
N ASP A 80 -5.80 6.41 -13.04
CA ASP A 80 -6.26 6.58 -14.42
C ASP A 80 -7.31 7.70 -14.53
N ASP A 81 -8.22 7.77 -13.56
CA ASP A 81 -9.18 8.88 -13.47
C ASP A 81 -8.46 10.22 -13.32
N ALA A 82 -7.43 10.29 -12.47
CA ALA A 82 -6.61 11.50 -12.30
C ALA A 82 -5.81 11.86 -13.56
N LEU A 83 -5.32 10.89 -14.32
CA LEU A 83 -4.61 11.13 -15.58
C LEU A 83 -5.54 11.68 -16.65
N ASN A 84 -6.74 11.13 -16.77
CA ASN A 84 -7.70 11.48 -17.80
C ASN A 84 -8.54 12.72 -17.48
N ASN A 85 -8.68 13.08 -16.19
CA ASN A 85 -9.43 14.24 -15.77
C ASN A 85 -8.65 15.52 -16.10
N LYS A 86 -9.36 16.47 -16.73
CA LYS A 86 -8.82 17.81 -17.03
C LYS A 86 -8.82 18.73 -15.82
N ASP A 87 -9.63 18.42 -14.80
CA ASP A 87 -9.74 19.22 -13.59
C ASP A 87 -8.98 18.58 -12.42
N GLY A 88 -7.74 18.99 -12.24
CA GLY A 88 -6.89 18.56 -11.11
C GLY A 88 -7.33 19.12 -9.76
N PHE A 89 -8.07 20.25 -9.76
CA PHE A 89 -8.56 20.87 -8.53
C PHE A 89 -9.65 20.03 -7.84
N GLN A 90 -10.43 19.29 -8.62
CA GLN A 90 -11.56 18.50 -8.10
C GLN A 90 -11.14 17.51 -7.00
N TYR A 91 -9.97 16.89 -7.15
CA TYR A 91 -9.49 15.94 -6.13
C TYR A 91 -9.17 16.61 -4.81
N ALA A 92 -8.50 17.78 -4.87
CA ALA A 92 -8.17 18.53 -3.69
C ALA A 92 -9.44 19.12 -3.02
N ASP A 93 -10.45 19.52 -3.79
CA ASP A 93 -11.73 20.02 -3.28
C ASP A 93 -12.52 18.93 -2.54
N ASN A 94 -12.54 17.72 -3.09
CA ASN A 94 -13.16 16.58 -2.41
C ASN A 94 -12.40 16.18 -1.14
N PHE A 95 -11.08 16.16 -1.21
CA PHE A 95 -10.25 15.71 -0.08
C PHE A 95 -10.20 16.71 1.06
N ILE A 96 -10.23 18.01 0.78
CA ILE A 96 -10.29 19.02 1.86
C ILE A 96 -11.58 18.88 2.68
N GLU A 97 -12.71 18.56 2.06
CA GLU A 97 -13.96 18.36 2.77
C GLU A 97 -13.92 17.11 3.67
N GLU A 98 -13.32 16.02 3.18
CA GLU A 98 -13.14 14.81 3.99
C GLU A 98 -12.15 15.04 5.15
N VAL A 99 -11.05 15.76 4.92
CA VAL A 99 -10.07 16.11 5.97
C VAL A 99 -10.70 16.99 7.03
N ILE A 100 -11.50 17.99 6.64
CA ILE A 100 -12.26 18.83 7.57
C ILE A 100 -13.25 17.99 8.39
N THR A 101 -13.97 17.07 7.75
CA THR A 101 -14.89 16.17 8.43
C THR A 101 -14.18 15.30 9.48
N ASN A 102 -12.99 14.81 9.16
CA ASN A 102 -12.16 14.07 10.12
C ASN A 102 -11.71 14.96 11.30
N PHE A 103 -11.34 16.22 11.04
CA PHE A 103 -10.99 17.15 12.09
C PHE A 103 -12.17 17.47 13.02
N ILE A 104 -13.39 17.63 12.47
CA ILE A 104 -14.60 17.85 13.25
C ILE A 104 -14.89 16.62 14.13
N ARG A 105 -14.71 15.41 13.60
CA ARG A 105 -14.86 14.17 14.38
C ARG A 105 -13.85 14.08 15.54
N LEU A 106 -12.59 14.44 15.29
CA LEU A 106 -11.56 14.50 16.32
C LEU A 106 -11.87 15.56 17.37
N LYS A 107 -12.38 16.72 16.94
CA LYS A 107 -12.83 17.79 17.84
C LYS A 107 -13.97 17.34 18.75
N SER A 108 -14.99 16.67 18.21
CA SER A 108 -16.09 16.11 18.98
C SER A 108 -15.60 15.06 20.02
N ASN A 109 -14.67 14.20 19.62
CA ASN A 109 -14.05 13.22 20.52
C ASN A 109 -13.23 13.88 21.62
N ASN A 110 -12.52 14.98 21.33
CA ASN A 110 -11.71 15.73 22.29
C ASN A 110 -12.58 16.48 23.31
N LEU A 111 -13.79 16.90 22.94
CA LEU A 111 -14.77 17.46 23.89
C LEU A 111 -15.25 16.44 24.91
N ILE A 112 -15.30 15.16 24.53
CA ILE A 112 -15.70 14.05 25.42
C ILE A 112 -14.52 13.64 26.33
N ASN A 113 -13.27 13.76 25.83
CA ASN A 113 -12.06 13.33 26.53
C ASN A 113 -10.95 14.40 26.46
N PRO A 114 -11.02 15.48 27.27
CA PRO A 114 -10.14 16.66 27.13
C PRO A 114 -8.67 16.43 27.52
N LYS A 115 -8.30 15.21 27.93
CA LYS A 115 -6.90 14.86 28.29
C LYS A 115 -6.01 14.57 27.07
N ASN A 116 -6.57 14.45 25.88
CA ASN A 116 -5.82 14.18 24.67
C ASN A 116 -5.58 15.47 23.88
N ASN A 117 -4.35 15.94 23.83
CA ASN A 117 -3.89 16.99 22.88
C ASN A 117 -3.91 16.49 21.42
N ASP A 118 -4.66 15.41 21.12
CA ASP A 118 -4.67 14.74 19.82
C ASP A 118 -5.20 15.64 18.70
N LEU A 119 -6.10 16.56 19.02
CA LEU A 119 -6.66 17.46 18.01
C LEU A 119 -5.61 18.43 17.46
N ILE A 120 -4.87 19.13 18.34
CA ILE A 120 -3.82 20.07 17.92
C ILE A 120 -2.70 19.31 17.21
N ASN A 121 -2.30 18.16 17.74
CA ASN A 121 -1.28 17.31 17.15
C ASN A 121 -1.67 16.75 15.78
N SER A 122 -2.96 16.58 15.52
CA SER A 122 -3.47 16.11 14.21
C SER A 122 -3.67 17.25 13.21
N ILE A 123 -4.10 18.44 13.67
CA ILE A 123 -4.36 19.58 12.79
C ILE A 123 -3.07 20.33 12.41
N LYS A 124 -2.22 20.59 13.38
CA LYS A 124 -1.00 21.39 13.19
C LYS A 124 -0.06 20.89 12.10
N PRO A 125 0.22 19.57 11.94
CA PRO A 125 1.04 19.07 10.85
C PRO A 125 0.45 19.36 9.46
N VAL A 126 -0.87 19.35 9.34
CA VAL A 126 -1.56 19.54 8.06
C VAL A 126 -1.61 21.01 7.67
N ILE A 127 -2.02 21.89 8.56
CA ILE A 127 -2.30 23.30 8.25
C ILE A 127 -1.32 24.30 8.86
N GLY A 128 -0.41 23.86 9.72
CA GLY A 128 0.40 24.70 10.63
C GLY A 128 1.30 25.76 9.96
N LYS A 129 1.62 25.61 8.66
CA LYS A 129 2.35 26.65 7.92
C LYS A 129 1.44 27.71 7.30
N ALA A 130 0.15 27.41 7.16
CA ALA A 130 -0.85 28.34 6.66
C ALA A 130 -1.49 29.17 7.78
N PHE A 131 -1.46 28.65 9.01
CA PHE A 131 -1.97 29.29 10.23
C PHE A 131 -0.85 29.39 11.26
N ASN A 132 -0.87 30.44 12.06
CA ASN A 132 -0.01 30.52 13.24
C ASN A 132 -0.63 29.77 14.45
N ASP A 133 0.15 29.53 15.50
CA ASP A 133 -0.32 28.76 16.67
C ASP A 133 -1.51 29.44 17.39
N ASN A 134 -1.59 30.78 17.40
CA ASN A 134 -2.71 31.49 17.98
C ASN A 134 -3.98 31.31 17.17
N GLU A 135 -3.87 31.42 15.84
CA GLU A 135 -4.99 31.19 14.92
C GLU A 135 -5.53 29.75 15.03
N ILE A 136 -4.65 28.75 15.15
CA ILE A 136 -5.07 27.36 15.33
C ILE A 136 -5.91 27.21 16.60
N ASN A 137 -5.45 27.82 17.71
CA ASN A 137 -6.17 27.78 18.98
C ASN A 137 -7.53 28.52 18.91
N GLU A 138 -7.63 29.58 18.11
CA GLU A 138 -8.88 30.30 17.91
C GLU A 138 -9.87 29.48 17.06
N ILE A 139 -9.43 28.92 15.93
CA ILE A 139 -10.31 28.17 15.05
C ILE A 139 -10.85 26.89 15.70
N ILE A 140 -10.06 26.24 16.58
CA ILE A 140 -10.51 25.06 17.32
C ILE A 140 -11.71 25.39 18.24
N LYS A 141 -11.81 26.63 18.76
CA LYS A 141 -12.90 27.08 19.65
C LYS A 141 -14.19 27.41 18.88
N LEU A 142 -14.13 27.61 17.57
CA LEU A 142 -15.28 27.91 16.75
C LEU A 142 -16.27 26.74 16.72
N ASN A 143 -17.54 27.01 16.36
CA ASN A 143 -18.46 25.94 16.04
C ASN A 143 -18.01 25.18 14.76
N ASP A 144 -18.56 24.01 14.51
CA ASP A 144 -18.10 23.13 13.43
C ASP A 144 -18.28 23.73 12.03
N LYS A 145 -19.32 24.54 11.84
CA LYS A 145 -19.57 25.22 10.56
C LYS A 145 -18.53 26.31 10.28
N ASP A 146 -18.26 27.16 11.28
CA ASP A 146 -17.29 28.26 11.15
C ASP A 146 -15.87 27.72 11.10
N PHE A 147 -15.57 26.62 11.82
CA PHE A 147 -14.31 25.89 11.73
C PHE A 147 -14.05 25.38 10.30
N ALA A 148 -15.03 24.69 9.71
CA ALA A 148 -14.94 24.20 8.35
C ALA A 148 -14.76 25.32 7.34
N LYS A 149 -15.55 26.40 7.49
CA LYS A 149 -15.50 27.56 6.61
C LYS A 149 -14.12 28.24 6.63
N LYS A 150 -13.56 28.43 7.82
CA LYS A 150 -12.26 29.09 8.00
C LYS A 150 -11.11 28.31 7.34
N ILE A 151 -11.11 26.98 7.51
CA ILE A 151 -10.10 26.12 6.87
C ILE A 151 -10.25 26.15 5.35
N LYS A 152 -11.47 26.06 4.82
CA LYS A 152 -11.75 26.09 3.38
C LYS A 152 -11.39 27.44 2.76
N GLU A 153 -11.70 28.54 3.41
CA GLU A 153 -11.29 29.87 2.99
C GLU A 153 -9.78 29.99 2.87
N LYS A 154 -9.04 29.53 3.90
CA LYS A 154 -7.58 29.57 3.88
C LYS A 154 -6.97 28.67 2.80
N PHE A 155 -7.57 27.51 2.56
CA PHE A 155 -7.16 26.63 1.47
C PHE A 155 -7.32 27.30 0.11
N ASN A 156 -8.46 27.95 -0.12
CA ASN A 156 -8.74 28.68 -1.35
C ASN A 156 -7.80 29.90 -1.52
N GLU A 157 -7.53 30.64 -0.45
CA GLU A 157 -6.53 31.72 -0.46
C GLU A 157 -5.15 31.21 -0.93
N LYS A 158 -4.70 30.08 -0.40
CA LYS A 158 -3.43 29.46 -0.82
C LYS A 158 -3.45 28.96 -2.28
N ARG A 159 -4.58 28.49 -2.76
CA ARG A 159 -4.76 28.14 -4.17
C ARG A 159 -4.73 29.37 -5.07
N GLU A 160 -5.42 30.46 -4.68
CA GLU A 160 -5.41 31.72 -5.43
C GLU A 160 -4.00 32.33 -5.49
N GLU A 161 -3.23 32.30 -4.40
CA GLU A 161 -1.81 32.67 -4.41
C GLU A 161 -1.03 31.90 -5.49
N ARG A 162 -1.25 30.58 -5.62
CA ARG A 162 -0.60 29.75 -6.65
C ARG A 162 -1.07 30.09 -8.06
N ILE A 163 -2.37 30.30 -8.23
CA ILE A 163 -2.95 30.66 -9.53
C ILE A 163 -2.41 32.01 -10.01
N ASN A 164 -2.26 32.98 -9.11
CA ASN A 164 -1.71 34.30 -9.42
C ASN A 164 -0.22 34.22 -9.83
N LEU A 165 0.53 33.25 -9.30
CA LEU A 165 1.96 33.09 -9.60
C LEU A 165 2.22 32.25 -10.86
N LEU A 166 1.46 31.19 -11.07
CA LEU A 166 1.69 30.20 -12.14
C LEU A 166 0.73 30.35 -13.33
N GLY A 167 -0.45 30.93 -13.10
CA GLY A 167 -1.58 30.79 -13.99
C GLY A 167 -2.47 29.61 -13.61
N LYS A 168 -3.73 29.67 -14.08
CA LYS A 168 -4.76 28.68 -13.70
C LYS A 168 -4.46 27.28 -14.23
N GLU A 169 -4.03 27.16 -15.48
CA GLU A 169 -3.74 25.86 -16.13
C GLU A 169 -2.55 25.18 -15.48
N GLU A 170 -1.45 25.91 -15.27
CA GLU A 170 -0.25 25.35 -14.63
C GLU A 170 -0.48 24.98 -13.16
N SER A 171 -1.29 25.79 -12.43
CA SER A 171 -1.68 25.47 -11.05
C SER A 171 -2.54 24.19 -10.99
N ASN A 172 -3.43 24.00 -11.95
CA ASN A 172 -4.24 22.79 -12.08
C ASN A 172 -3.37 21.55 -12.34
N GLU A 173 -2.46 21.63 -13.32
CA GLU A 173 -1.51 20.55 -13.64
C GLU A 173 -0.56 20.29 -12.47
N PHE A 174 -0.20 21.29 -11.69
CA PHE A 174 0.62 21.14 -10.50
C PHE A 174 -0.08 20.30 -9.42
N GLU A 175 -1.34 20.62 -9.08
CA GLU A 175 -2.11 19.83 -8.09
C GLU A 175 -2.30 18.40 -8.58
N LYS A 176 -2.57 18.19 -9.86
CA LYS A 176 -2.66 16.87 -10.50
C LYS A 176 -1.35 16.07 -10.40
N LYS A 177 -0.23 16.68 -10.72
CA LYS A 177 1.10 16.05 -10.63
C LYS A 177 1.44 15.62 -9.21
N ILE A 178 1.17 16.47 -8.22
CA ILE A 178 1.37 16.13 -6.81
C ILE A 178 0.53 14.92 -6.43
N PHE A 179 -0.75 14.91 -6.81
CA PHE A 179 -1.64 13.80 -6.49
C PHE A 179 -1.13 12.48 -7.09
N LEU A 180 -0.73 12.47 -8.36
CA LEU A 180 -0.16 11.29 -9.01
C LEU A 180 1.12 10.80 -8.32
N GLN A 181 2.03 11.71 -7.96
CA GLN A 181 3.25 11.36 -7.22
C GLN A 181 2.96 10.77 -5.84
N LEU A 182 1.95 11.30 -5.14
CA LEU A 182 1.53 10.77 -3.85
C LEU A 182 0.92 9.37 -3.96
N ILE A 183 0.10 9.13 -5.01
CA ILE A 183 -0.41 7.78 -5.29
C ILE A 183 0.76 6.82 -5.46
N ASP A 184 1.71 7.14 -6.34
CA ASP A 184 2.83 6.26 -6.66
C ASP A 184 3.72 5.99 -5.42
N LEU A 185 4.00 7.01 -4.61
CA LEU A 185 4.82 6.88 -3.40
C LEU A 185 4.12 6.04 -2.31
N ASN A 186 2.87 6.37 -2.00
CA ASN A 186 2.12 5.68 -0.96
C ASN A 186 1.81 4.23 -1.37
N TRP A 187 1.48 3.99 -2.64
CA TRP A 187 1.25 2.64 -3.15
C TRP A 187 2.51 1.76 -3.08
N LYS A 188 3.66 2.30 -3.47
CA LYS A 188 4.95 1.59 -3.33
C LYS A 188 5.23 1.18 -1.88
N SER A 189 5.05 2.09 -0.95
CA SER A 189 5.22 1.80 0.48
C SER A 189 4.23 0.75 0.98
N HIS A 190 2.98 0.82 0.52
CA HIS A 190 1.93 -0.13 0.89
C HIS A 190 2.25 -1.55 0.44
N ILE A 191 2.72 -1.73 -0.80
CA ILE A 191 3.17 -3.05 -1.29
C ILE A 191 4.26 -3.63 -0.39
N GLN A 192 5.22 -2.80 0.03
CA GLN A 192 6.30 -3.23 0.93
C GLN A 192 5.76 -3.68 2.30
N TYR A 193 4.78 -2.95 2.87
CA TYR A 193 4.13 -3.37 4.11
C TYR A 193 3.36 -4.67 3.96
N LEU A 194 2.63 -4.86 2.86
CA LEU A 194 1.91 -6.11 2.61
C LEU A 194 2.84 -7.30 2.45
N GLU A 195 4.00 -7.11 1.81
CA GLU A 195 5.01 -8.16 1.68
C GLU A 195 5.62 -8.55 3.04
N GLN A 196 5.92 -7.56 3.88
CA GLN A 196 6.37 -7.80 5.26
C GLN A 196 5.29 -8.53 6.08
N LEU A 197 4.03 -8.08 5.99
CA LEU A 197 2.90 -8.73 6.66
C LEU A 197 2.76 -10.20 6.23
N ARG A 198 2.87 -10.47 4.91
CA ARG A 198 2.82 -11.82 4.36
C ARG A 198 3.92 -12.71 4.94
N GLY A 199 5.13 -12.17 5.12
CA GLY A 199 6.25 -12.90 5.71
C GLY A 199 6.02 -13.31 7.16
N VAL A 200 5.30 -12.52 7.95
CA VAL A 200 5.11 -12.74 9.38
C VAL A 200 3.76 -13.31 9.78
N VAL A 201 2.74 -13.20 8.91
CA VAL A 201 1.37 -13.60 9.25
C VAL A 201 1.25 -15.10 9.54
N GLY A 202 2.13 -15.94 8.96
CA GLY A 202 2.20 -17.38 9.23
C GLY A 202 2.40 -17.70 10.71
N LEU A 203 3.08 -16.82 11.47
CA LEU A 203 3.29 -17.00 12.91
C LEU A 203 1.99 -16.91 13.73
N ARG A 204 0.93 -16.33 13.17
CA ARG A 204 -0.39 -16.25 13.83
C ARG A 204 -1.04 -17.63 14.01
N SER A 205 -0.62 -18.64 13.22
CA SER A 205 -1.09 -20.01 13.37
C SER A 205 -0.75 -20.63 14.73
N TYR A 206 0.32 -20.20 15.39
CA TYR A 206 0.64 -20.63 16.77
C TYR A 206 -0.42 -20.20 17.78
N GLY A 207 -1.13 -19.09 17.50
CA GLY A 207 -2.27 -18.61 18.29
C GLY A 207 -3.62 -19.17 17.83
N GLN A 208 -3.66 -20.27 17.07
CA GLN A 208 -4.87 -20.90 16.52
C GLN A 208 -5.68 -19.98 15.61
N ARG A 209 -5.06 -18.97 15.00
CA ARG A 209 -5.69 -18.07 14.04
C ARG A 209 -5.35 -18.48 12.61
N ASP A 210 -6.32 -18.39 11.71
CA ASP A 210 -6.08 -18.62 10.29
C ASP A 210 -5.24 -17.46 9.71
N PRO A 211 -4.00 -17.73 9.21
CA PRO A 211 -3.12 -16.69 8.68
C PRO A 211 -3.74 -15.89 7.52
N LEU A 212 -4.55 -16.54 6.67
CA LEU A 212 -5.19 -15.86 5.54
C LEU A 212 -6.26 -14.87 6.01
N VAL A 213 -7.04 -15.24 7.02
CA VAL A 213 -8.09 -14.37 7.59
C VAL A 213 -7.44 -13.16 8.27
N GLU A 214 -6.40 -13.37 9.07
CA GLU A 214 -5.65 -12.30 9.72
C GLU A 214 -4.98 -11.38 8.68
N TYR A 215 -4.37 -11.95 7.64
CA TYR A 215 -3.79 -11.17 6.54
C TYR A 215 -4.83 -10.27 5.87
N LYS A 216 -5.99 -10.82 5.50
CA LYS A 216 -7.06 -10.03 4.87
C LYS A 216 -7.51 -8.88 5.74
N LYS A 217 -7.68 -9.12 7.04
CA LYS A 217 -8.13 -8.12 8.01
C LYS A 217 -7.09 -6.99 8.18
N GLU A 218 -5.82 -7.35 8.37
CA GLU A 218 -4.74 -6.39 8.53
C GLU A 218 -4.47 -5.63 7.22
N ALA A 219 -4.45 -6.31 6.07
CA ALA A 219 -4.29 -5.70 4.76
C ALA A 219 -5.41 -4.70 4.43
N PHE A 220 -6.65 -5.01 4.81
CA PHE A 220 -7.77 -4.07 4.67
C PHE A 220 -7.57 -2.81 5.52
N SER A 221 -7.19 -2.96 6.79
CA SER A 221 -6.91 -1.83 7.67
C SER A 221 -5.75 -0.96 7.16
N LEU A 222 -4.67 -1.58 6.69
CA LEU A 222 -3.54 -0.88 6.08
C LEU A 222 -3.96 -0.10 4.82
N PHE A 223 -4.84 -0.68 4.02
CA PHE A 223 -5.36 -0.03 2.82
C PHE A 223 -6.25 1.18 3.13
N GLN A 224 -7.12 1.07 4.13
CA GLN A 224 -7.91 2.21 4.61
C GLN A 224 -7.00 3.35 5.09
N ASN A 225 -5.97 3.03 5.87
CA ASN A 225 -4.99 4.00 6.34
C ASN A 225 -4.23 4.65 5.18
N LEU A 226 -3.90 3.90 4.12
CA LEU A 226 -3.28 4.43 2.90
C LEU A 226 -4.18 5.48 2.23
N LEU A 227 -5.48 5.18 2.05
CA LEU A 227 -6.43 6.09 1.42
C LEU A 227 -6.62 7.39 2.25
N GLU A 228 -6.73 7.26 3.58
CA GLU A 228 -6.82 8.43 4.46
C GLU A 228 -5.53 9.25 4.45
N LYS A 229 -4.38 8.59 4.47
CA LYS A 229 -3.08 9.23 4.40
C LYS A 229 -2.89 9.98 3.08
N LEU A 230 -3.27 9.37 1.94
CA LEU A 230 -3.17 10.00 0.62
C LEU A 230 -3.91 11.34 0.57
N LYS A 231 -5.12 11.38 1.12
CA LYS A 231 -5.94 12.61 1.22
C LYS A 231 -5.27 13.66 2.11
N SER A 232 -4.84 13.25 3.28
CA SER A 232 -4.16 14.15 4.24
C SER A 232 -2.84 14.68 3.69
N ASP A 233 -2.02 13.84 3.05
CA ASP A 233 -0.74 14.24 2.47
C ASP A 233 -0.92 15.26 1.34
N LEU A 234 -1.92 15.06 0.46
CA LEU A 234 -2.23 16.02 -0.60
C LEU A 234 -2.58 17.39 -0.02
N ILE A 235 -3.52 17.42 0.91
CA ILE A 235 -3.95 18.68 1.54
C ILE A 235 -2.80 19.34 2.31
N THR A 236 -1.99 18.54 3.02
CA THR A 236 -0.80 19.02 3.73
C THR A 236 0.19 19.71 2.78
N ILE A 237 0.48 19.10 1.63
CA ILE A 237 1.40 19.69 0.66
C ILE A 237 0.80 20.97 0.08
N LEU A 238 -0.48 20.97 -0.30
CA LEU A 238 -1.14 22.12 -0.91
C LEU A 238 -1.27 23.32 0.04
N PHE A 239 -1.39 23.09 1.35
CA PHE A 239 -1.34 24.16 2.35
C PHE A 239 0.07 24.73 2.55
N ASN A 240 1.11 23.88 2.47
CA ASN A 240 2.45 24.21 2.96
C ASN A 240 3.45 24.49 1.86
N VAL A 241 3.11 24.23 0.58
CA VAL A 241 4.01 24.47 -0.55
C VAL A 241 4.25 25.97 -0.73
N ARG A 242 5.53 26.33 -0.90
CA ARG A 242 5.94 27.70 -1.25
C ARG A 242 6.61 27.66 -2.60
N LEU A 243 6.08 28.43 -3.54
CA LEU A 243 6.68 28.62 -4.85
C LEU A 243 7.79 29.67 -4.72
N VAL A 244 8.99 29.31 -5.09
CA VAL A 244 10.12 30.21 -5.16
C VAL A 244 10.34 30.55 -6.63
N GLN A 245 10.17 31.79 -7.03
CA GLN A 245 10.57 32.24 -8.34
C GLN A 245 12.10 32.12 -8.44
N LYS A 246 12.58 31.30 -9.34
CA LYS A 246 14.00 31.27 -9.68
C LYS A 246 14.30 32.63 -10.31
N LYS A 247 15.02 33.53 -9.61
CA LYS A 247 15.57 34.73 -10.25
C LYS A 247 16.47 34.22 -11.36
N GLU A 248 16.17 34.61 -12.60
CA GLU A 248 17.09 34.40 -13.72
C GLU A 248 18.40 35.07 -13.32
N ASP A 249 19.47 34.28 -13.20
CA ASP A 249 20.80 34.80 -13.06
C ASP A 249 21.10 35.65 -14.31
N LYS A 250 21.17 36.96 -14.10
CA LYS A 250 21.60 37.88 -15.16
C LYS A 250 22.94 37.37 -15.63
N GLU A 251 23.00 36.99 -16.91
CA GLU A 251 24.27 36.69 -17.60
C GLU A 251 25.28 37.77 -17.26
N ILE A 252 26.34 37.41 -16.55
CA ILE A 252 27.50 38.23 -16.37
C ILE A 252 28.16 38.31 -17.73
N LYS A 253 27.95 39.42 -18.46
CA LYS A 253 28.71 39.69 -19.68
C LYS A 253 30.18 39.74 -19.35
N PRO A 254 31.03 38.96 -20.04
CA PRO A 254 32.48 39.07 -19.83
C PRO A 254 32.94 40.48 -20.19
N LEU A 255 33.61 41.12 -19.25
CA LEU A 255 34.34 42.38 -19.49
C LEU A 255 35.41 42.10 -20.55
N LYS A 256 35.36 42.91 -21.62
CA LYS A 256 36.39 42.94 -22.65
C LYS A 256 37.68 43.56 -22.11
#